data_bdec2d046489b0ac1d6f9da2fe24a6cf
#
_entry.id   bdec2d046489b0ac1d6f9da2fe24a6cf
#
_cell.length_a   1.000
_cell.length_b   1.000
_cell.length_c   1.000
_cell.angle_alpha   90.00
_cell.angle_beta   90.00
_cell.angle_gamma   90.00
#
_symmetry.space_group_name_H-M   'P 1'
#
loop_
_entity.id
_entity.type
_entity.pdbx_description
1 polymer ?
#
loop_
_entity_poly.entity_id
_entity_poly.type
_entity_poly.pdbx_seq_one_letter_code
_entity_poly.pdbx_strand_id
1 'polypeptide(L)'
;MKNRSDILKKCYPLVATGSWDAIAISDIEKDIKQTRGAIAYYFKNKKTLFANIIDELFFPVFALSDDEREKLSKATVSDFYNKYKTPFEQIRDDLRDNYGVENPSQAIFNLFIQGSKHYDQFTSNVGELMQLEQDFMSRIVGGRVNNILDLNRVYVENIGNIFIESMNFD
;
A
#
# COMPACT_ATOMS: atom_id res chain seq x y z
N MET A 1 19.48 -6.61 -18.89
CA MET A 1 18.27 -7.43 -18.69
C MET A 1 17.59 -6.91 -17.43
N LYS A 2 16.35 -6.51 -17.51
CA LYS A 2 15.62 -6.07 -16.30
C LYS A 2 15.36 -7.29 -15.44
N ASN A 3 15.56 -7.15 -14.13
CA ASN A 3 15.35 -8.24 -13.17
C ASN A 3 13.86 -8.36 -12.78
N ARG A 4 13.53 -9.40 -12.00
CA ARG A 4 12.17 -9.65 -11.50
C ARG A 4 11.57 -8.45 -10.77
N SER A 5 12.36 -7.77 -9.91
CA SER A 5 11.93 -6.60 -9.15
C SER A 5 11.58 -5.41 -10.05
N ASP A 6 12.33 -5.19 -11.13
CA ASP A 6 12.02 -4.11 -12.09
C ASP A 6 10.67 -4.34 -12.78
N ILE A 7 10.30 -5.60 -13.02
CA ILE A 7 8.99 -5.95 -13.60
C ILE A 7 7.87 -5.60 -12.59
N LEU A 8 8.02 -6.04 -11.33
CA LEU A 8 7.03 -5.75 -10.29
C LEU A 8 6.79 -4.24 -10.14
N LYS A 9 7.86 -3.45 -9.99
CA LYS A 9 7.78 -2.00 -9.86
C LYS A 9 7.08 -1.32 -11.02
N LYS A 10 7.29 -1.81 -12.25
CA LYS A 10 6.62 -1.25 -13.42
C LYS A 10 5.16 -1.66 -13.55
N CYS A 11 4.82 -2.85 -13.06
CA CYS A 11 3.44 -3.32 -13.06
C CYS A 11 2.61 -2.71 -11.93
N TYR A 12 3.24 -2.26 -10.84
CA TYR A 12 2.54 -1.73 -9.67
C TYR A 12 1.58 -0.58 -10.00
N PRO A 13 2.01 0.50 -10.70
CA PRO A 13 1.09 1.57 -11.08
C PRO A 13 -0.02 1.09 -12.02
N LEU A 14 0.22 0.12 -12.89
CA LEU A 14 -0.82 -0.44 -13.76
C LEU A 14 -1.92 -1.15 -12.95
N VAL A 15 -1.52 -1.89 -11.90
CA VAL A 15 -2.46 -2.53 -10.97
C VAL A 15 -3.21 -1.47 -10.16
N ALA A 16 -2.50 -0.43 -9.71
CA ALA A 16 -3.06 0.61 -8.87
C ALA A 16 -4.08 1.50 -9.61
N THR A 17 -3.89 1.75 -10.91
CA THR A 17 -4.73 2.70 -11.68
C THR A 17 -5.69 2.05 -12.64
N GLY A 18 -5.53 0.76 -12.97
CA GLY A 18 -6.31 0.06 -13.98
C GLY A 18 -7.22 -1.04 -13.45
N SER A 19 -8.02 -1.61 -14.35
CA SER A 19 -8.72 -2.85 -14.09
C SER A 19 -7.82 -4.03 -14.48
N TRP A 20 -7.43 -4.82 -13.48
CA TRP A 20 -6.57 -5.97 -13.71
C TRP A 20 -7.16 -7.00 -14.69
N ASP A 21 -8.48 -7.18 -14.70
CA ASP A 21 -9.14 -8.09 -15.64
C ASP A 21 -8.95 -7.67 -17.11
N ALA A 22 -9.02 -6.38 -17.37
CA ALA A 22 -8.96 -5.81 -18.72
C ALA A 22 -7.54 -5.83 -19.33
N ILE A 23 -6.49 -5.98 -18.52
CA ILE A 23 -5.10 -5.93 -18.97
C ILE A 23 -4.63 -7.33 -19.38
N ALA A 24 -4.18 -7.53 -20.60
CA ALA A 24 -3.54 -8.77 -21.02
C ALA A 24 -2.03 -8.78 -20.67
N ILE A 25 -1.45 -9.97 -20.47
CA ILE A 25 0.01 -10.11 -20.24
C ILE A 25 0.82 -9.48 -21.36
N SER A 26 0.40 -9.64 -22.60
CA SER A 26 1.06 -9.04 -23.77
C SER A 26 1.09 -7.51 -23.71
N ASP A 27 0.02 -6.89 -23.17
CA ASP A 27 -0.04 -5.44 -23.03
C ASP A 27 0.92 -4.98 -21.92
N ILE A 28 0.95 -5.69 -20.79
CA ILE A 28 1.91 -5.42 -19.73
C ILE A 28 3.35 -5.51 -20.26
N GLU A 29 3.70 -6.59 -20.97
CA GLU A 29 5.06 -6.79 -21.54
C GLU A 29 5.44 -5.65 -22.49
N LYS A 30 4.49 -5.18 -23.31
CA LYS A 30 4.67 -4.05 -24.22
C LYS A 30 4.92 -2.75 -23.45
N ASP A 31 4.08 -2.44 -22.46
CA ASP A 31 4.16 -1.19 -21.68
C ASP A 31 5.45 -1.11 -20.87
N ILE A 32 5.85 -2.22 -20.26
CA ILE A 32 7.12 -2.27 -19.51
C ILE A 32 8.34 -2.46 -20.39
N LYS A 33 8.18 -2.53 -21.73
CA LYS A 33 9.24 -2.74 -22.70
C LYS A 33 10.06 -4.02 -22.42
N GLN A 34 9.36 -5.11 -22.15
CA GLN A 34 9.96 -6.44 -21.98
C GLN A 34 9.77 -7.32 -23.23
N THR A 35 10.61 -8.33 -23.34
CA THR A 35 10.46 -9.36 -24.37
C THR A 35 9.24 -10.23 -24.06
N ARG A 36 8.59 -10.71 -25.13
CA ARG A 36 7.48 -11.66 -25.02
C ARG A 36 7.89 -12.89 -24.22
N GLY A 37 7.09 -13.24 -23.22
CA GLY A 37 7.36 -14.37 -22.32
C GLY A 37 8.16 -14.02 -21.06
N ALA A 38 8.61 -12.77 -20.90
CA ALA A 38 9.35 -12.35 -19.70
C ALA A 38 8.54 -12.55 -18.43
N ILE A 39 7.24 -12.21 -18.46
CA ILE A 39 6.35 -12.41 -17.31
C ILE A 39 6.16 -13.88 -17.00
N ALA A 40 5.94 -14.72 -18.01
CA ALA A 40 5.80 -16.17 -17.83
C ALA A 40 7.07 -16.81 -17.25
N TYR A 41 8.24 -16.30 -17.61
CA TYR A 41 9.53 -16.77 -17.07
C TYR A 41 9.66 -16.48 -15.56
N TYR A 42 9.33 -15.28 -15.11
CA TYR A 42 9.51 -14.88 -13.71
C TYR A 42 8.32 -15.23 -12.80
N PHE A 43 7.10 -15.19 -13.33
CA PHE A 43 5.86 -15.23 -12.50
C PHE A 43 4.90 -16.35 -12.89
N LYS A 44 5.27 -17.22 -13.83
CA LYS A 44 4.44 -18.34 -14.30
C LYS A 44 3.12 -17.90 -14.97
N ASN A 45 2.36 -17.01 -14.34
CA ASN A 45 1.08 -16.52 -14.86
C ASN A 45 0.72 -15.15 -14.27
N LYS A 46 -0.35 -14.55 -14.79
CA LYS A 46 -0.87 -13.24 -14.40
C LYS A 46 -1.32 -13.19 -12.91
N LYS A 47 -1.93 -14.28 -12.40
CA LYS A 47 -2.37 -14.35 -10.99
C LYS A 47 -1.18 -14.30 -10.04
N THR A 48 -0.11 -15.03 -10.35
CA THR A 48 1.12 -15.03 -9.55
C THR A 48 1.85 -13.67 -9.63
N LEU A 49 1.88 -13.03 -10.80
CA LEU A 49 2.42 -11.68 -10.92
C LEU A 49 1.67 -10.71 -10.00
N PHE A 50 0.34 -10.74 -10.01
CA PHE A 50 -0.50 -9.90 -9.14
C PHE A 50 -0.19 -10.13 -7.67
N ALA A 51 -0.22 -11.38 -7.22
CA ALA A 51 0.07 -11.74 -5.83
C ALA A 51 1.45 -11.22 -5.40
N ASN A 52 2.49 -11.39 -6.22
CA ASN A 52 3.83 -10.89 -5.90
C ASN A 52 3.91 -9.36 -5.87
N ILE A 53 3.14 -8.64 -6.69
CA ILE A 53 3.04 -7.18 -6.61
C ILE A 53 2.47 -6.77 -5.25
N ILE A 54 1.40 -7.40 -4.82
CA ILE A 54 0.76 -7.10 -3.53
C ILE A 54 1.68 -7.48 -2.36
N ASP A 55 2.28 -8.67 -2.39
CA ASP A 55 3.13 -9.15 -1.29
C ASP A 55 4.44 -8.38 -1.14
N GLU A 56 5.02 -7.89 -2.23
CA GLU A 56 6.34 -7.28 -2.22
C GLU A 56 6.34 -5.75 -2.27
N LEU A 57 5.25 -5.12 -2.72
CA LEU A 57 5.18 -3.67 -2.87
C LEU A 57 4.07 -3.01 -2.04
N PHE A 58 2.96 -3.70 -1.80
CA PHE A 58 1.84 -3.16 -1.04
C PHE A 58 1.95 -3.50 0.46
N PHE A 59 1.98 -4.77 0.81
CA PHE A 59 1.99 -5.18 2.21
C PHE A 59 3.20 -4.72 3.04
N PRO A 60 4.43 -4.64 2.51
CA PRO A 60 5.57 -4.20 3.30
C PRO A 60 5.45 -2.78 3.85
N VAL A 61 4.64 -1.92 3.25
CA VAL A 61 4.41 -0.55 3.74
C VAL A 61 3.73 -0.53 5.11
N PHE A 62 2.97 -1.57 5.44
CA PHE A 62 2.34 -1.72 6.75
C PHE A 62 3.30 -2.20 7.84
N ALA A 63 4.49 -2.62 7.49
CA ALA A 63 5.50 -3.12 8.43
C ALA A 63 6.50 -2.03 8.78
N LEU A 64 6.38 -1.43 9.97
CA LEU A 64 7.43 -0.58 10.49
C LEU A 64 8.66 -1.41 10.83
N SER A 65 9.84 -0.94 10.45
CA SER A 65 11.11 -1.52 10.87
C SER A 65 11.30 -1.42 12.38
N ASP A 66 12.11 -2.29 12.97
CA ASP A 66 12.40 -2.26 14.42
C ASP A 66 13.03 -0.92 14.84
N ASP A 67 13.88 -0.33 14.00
CA ASP A 67 14.49 0.98 14.24
C ASP A 67 13.45 2.12 14.28
N GLU A 68 12.49 2.10 13.36
CA GLU A 68 11.37 3.07 13.35
C GLU A 68 10.49 2.88 14.59
N ARG A 69 10.15 1.63 14.95
CA ARG A 69 9.39 1.31 16.17
C ARG A 69 10.10 1.82 17.42
N GLU A 70 11.41 1.62 17.50
CA GLU A 70 12.20 2.09 18.64
C GLU A 70 12.22 3.63 18.72
N LYS A 71 12.45 4.32 17.61
CA LYS A 71 12.41 5.79 17.54
C LYS A 71 11.05 6.36 17.94
N LEU A 72 9.98 5.80 17.42
CA LEU A 72 8.61 6.22 17.74
C LEU A 72 8.26 5.93 19.21
N SER A 73 8.74 4.82 19.78
CA SER A 73 8.48 4.48 21.19
C SER A 73 9.08 5.48 22.19
N LYS A 74 10.15 6.17 21.81
CA LYS A 74 10.84 7.19 22.62
C LYS A 74 10.38 8.61 22.35
N ALA A 75 9.55 8.82 21.32
CA ALA A 75 9.07 10.14 20.93
C ALA A 75 8.07 10.70 21.93
N THR A 76 7.98 12.02 22.03
CA THR A 76 6.85 12.65 22.71
C THR A 76 5.56 12.40 21.95
N VAL A 77 4.40 12.55 22.58
CA VAL A 77 3.10 12.40 21.90
C VAL A 77 3.01 13.34 20.71
N SER A 78 3.42 14.60 20.87
CA SER A 78 3.41 15.58 19.78
C SER A 78 4.35 15.17 18.64
N ASP A 79 5.58 14.75 18.98
CA ASP A 79 6.55 14.29 17.96
C ASP A 79 6.08 13.01 17.26
N PHE A 80 5.40 12.10 17.98
CA PHE A 80 4.80 10.92 17.39
C PHE A 80 3.78 11.32 16.31
N TYR A 81 2.80 12.15 16.64
CA TYR A 81 1.81 12.61 15.68
C TYR A 81 2.41 13.38 14.49
N ASN A 82 3.45 14.16 14.71
CA ASN A 82 4.10 14.93 13.64
C ASN A 82 4.98 14.08 12.71
N LYS A 83 5.50 12.96 13.19
CA LYS A 83 6.44 12.10 12.44
C LYS A 83 5.81 10.82 11.92
N TYR A 84 4.73 10.38 12.55
CA TYR A 84 4.05 9.16 12.17
C TYR A 84 3.19 9.40 10.94
N LYS A 85 3.52 8.71 9.86
CA LYS A 85 2.64 8.62 8.69
C LYS A 85 1.94 7.29 8.72
N THR A 86 0.62 7.32 8.51
CA THR A 86 -0.13 6.08 8.35
C THR A 86 0.37 5.30 7.14
N PRO A 87 0.25 3.97 7.11
CA PRO A 87 0.58 3.18 5.93
C PRO A 87 -0.13 3.67 4.66
N PHE A 88 -1.36 4.17 4.78
CA PHE A 88 -2.11 4.73 3.66
C PHE A 88 -1.47 6.00 3.10
N GLU A 89 -0.99 6.90 3.95
CA GLU A 89 -0.26 8.09 3.52
C GLU A 89 1.07 7.71 2.85
N GLN A 90 1.76 6.70 3.38
CA GLN A 90 3.00 6.19 2.78
C GLN A 90 2.77 5.61 1.39
N ILE A 91 1.72 4.80 1.21
CA ILE A 91 1.36 4.25 -0.11
C ILE A 91 0.99 5.39 -1.08
N ARG A 92 0.20 6.37 -0.63
CA ARG A 92 -0.17 7.54 -1.43
C ARG A 92 1.06 8.30 -1.91
N ASP A 93 1.97 8.62 -0.98
CA ASP A 93 3.19 9.36 -1.30
C ASP A 93 4.10 8.55 -2.24
N ASP A 94 4.25 7.25 -2.02
CA ASP A 94 5.02 6.35 -2.90
C ASP A 94 4.44 6.30 -4.32
N LEU A 95 3.13 6.12 -4.46
CA LEU A 95 2.45 6.10 -5.75
C LEU A 95 2.63 7.41 -6.52
N ARG A 96 2.56 8.54 -5.84
CA ARG A 96 2.78 9.87 -6.46
C ARG A 96 4.24 10.09 -6.81
N ASP A 97 5.14 9.93 -5.85
CA ASP A 97 6.52 10.42 -5.94
C ASP A 97 7.43 9.46 -6.73
N ASN A 98 7.22 8.13 -6.60
CA ASN A 98 8.04 7.11 -7.25
C ASN A 98 7.42 6.54 -8.53
N TYR A 99 6.09 6.60 -8.65
CA TYR A 99 5.39 6.02 -9.81
C TYR A 99 4.64 7.05 -10.66
N GLY A 100 4.57 8.33 -10.26
CA GLY A 100 3.94 9.40 -11.03
C GLY A 100 2.43 9.23 -11.20
N VAL A 101 1.76 8.60 -10.25
CA VAL A 101 0.30 8.39 -10.29
C VAL A 101 -0.40 9.72 -10.00
N GLU A 102 -1.22 10.21 -10.92
CA GLU A 102 -1.90 11.52 -10.82
C GLU A 102 -2.90 11.59 -9.67
N ASN A 103 -3.71 10.54 -9.50
CA ASN A 103 -4.64 10.42 -8.36
C ASN A 103 -4.26 9.23 -7.47
N PRO A 104 -3.27 9.38 -6.58
CA PRO A 104 -2.79 8.30 -5.74
C PRO A 104 -3.83 7.84 -4.71
N SER A 105 -4.71 8.72 -4.24
CA SER A 105 -5.78 8.36 -3.30
C SER A 105 -6.79 7.41 -3.95
N GLN A 106 -7.21 7.69 -5.18
CA GLN A 106 -8.06 6.78 -5.97
C GLN A 106 -7.36 5.44 -6.24
N ALA A 107 -6.06 5.47 -6.54
CA ALA A 107 -5.26 4.28 -6.80
C ALA A 107 -5.18 3.36 -5.56
N ILE A 108 -5.11 3.92 -4.35
CA ILE A 108 -5.16 3.14 -3.10
C ILE A 108 -6.48 2.34 -3.02
N PHE A 109 -7.62 2.99 -3.23
CA PHE A 109 -8.92 2.28 -3.18
C PHE A 109 -9.03 1.23 -4.29
N ASN A 110 -8.51 1.53 -5.48
CA ASN A 110 -8.47 0.54 -6.54
C ASN A 110 -7.59 -0.68 -6.18
N LEU A 111 -6.45 -0.48 -5.52
CA LEU A 111 -5.62 -1.59 -5.00
C LEU A 111 -6.40 -2.50 -4.04
N PHE A 112 -7.21 -1.92 -3.14
CA PHE A 112 -8.07 -2.72 -2.26
C PHE A 112 -9.12 -3.51 -3.03
N ILE A 113 -9.78 -2.89 -4.00
CA ILE A 113 -10.80 -3.55 -4.84
C ILE A 113 -10.16 -4.68 -5.67
N GLN A 114 -9.06 -4.40 -6.36
CA GLN A 114 -8.37 -5.40 -7.18
C GLN A 114 -7.75 -6.50 -6.31
N GLY A 115 -7.16 -6.13 -5.17
CA GLY A 115 -6.59 -7.08 -4.20
C GLY A 115 -7.63 -8.07 -3.67
N SER A 116 -8.76 -7.58 -3.20
CA SER A 116 -9.85 -8.43 -2.69
C SER A 116 -10.43 -9.35 -3.77
N LYS A 117 -10.38 -8.95 -5.05
CA LYS A 117 -10.91 -9.72 -6.18
C LYS A 117 -9.93 -10.78 -6.70
N HIS A 118 -8.64 -10.49 -6.71
CA HIS A 118 -7.64 -11.29 -7.43
C HIS A 118 -6.62 -12.01 -6.53
N TYR A 119 -6.65 -11.74 -5.22
CA TYR A 119 -5.76 -12.37 -4.26
C TYR A 119 -6.55 -12.93 -3.08
N ASP A 120 -6.70 -14.24 -3.04
CA ASP A 120 -7.62 -14.96 -2.13
C ASP A 120 -7.40 -14.62 -0.64
N GLN A 121 -6.15 -14.33 -0.24
CA GLN A 121 -5.78 -14.03 1.15
C GLN A 121 -5.74 -12.52 1.45
N PHE A 122 -6.06 -11.67 0.48
CA PHE A 122 -5.90 -10.21 0.61
C PHE A 122 -6.65 -9.64 1.81
N THR A 123 -7.93 -9.96 1.94
CA THR A 123 -8.78 -9.40 3.00
C THR A 123 -8.32 -9.83 4.39
N SER A 124 -7.91 -11.09 4.59
CA SER A 124 -7.38 -11.55 5.88
C SER A 124 -6.05 -10.87 6.20
N ASN A 125 -5.14 -10.80 5.24
CA ASN A 125 -3.83 -10.17 5.43
C ASN A 125 -3.96 -8.68 5.76
N VAL A 126 -4.85 -7.95 5.07
CA VAL A 126 -5.14 -6.54 5.38
C VAL A 126 -5.70 -6.41 6.80
N GLY A 127 -6.64 -7.26 7.19
CA GLY A 127 -7.22 -7.24 8.54
C GLY A 127 -6.17 -7.45 9.63
N GLU A 128 -5.28 -8.43 9.46
CA GLU A 128 -4.18 -8.70 10.40
C GLU A 128 -3.20 -7.52 10.49
N LEU A 129 -2.83 -6.93 9.36
CA LEU A 129 -1.92 -5.78 9.33
C LEU A 129 -2.53 -4.55 9.98
N MET A 130 -3.81 -4.26 9.73
CA MET A 130 -4.52 -3.16 10.38
C MET A 130 -4.61 -3.37 11.90
N GLN A 131 -4.83 -4.60 12.35
CA GLN A 131 -4.86 -4.91 13.78
C GLN A 131 -3.49 -4.71 14.43
N LEU A 132 -2.40 -5.18 13.78
CA LEU A 132 -1.03 -4.96 14.25
C LEU A 132 -0.69 -3.48 14.36
N GLU A 133 -1.15 -2.68 13.40
CA GLU A 133 -0.95 -1.24 13.38
C GLU A 133 -1.69 -0.54 14.52
N GLN A 134 -2.95 -0.90 14.75
CA GLN A 134 -3.75 -0.37 15.86
C GLN A 134 -3.14 -0.77 17.22
N ASP A 135 -2.68 -2.01 17.36
CA ASP A 135 -2.03 -2.49 18.57
C ASP A 135 -0.71 -1.75 18.83
N PHE A 136 0.06 -1.45 17.78
CA PHE A 136 1.28 -0.66 17.87
C PHE A 136 0.97 0.76 18.34
N MET A 137 0.05 1.46 17.68
CA MET A 137 -0.38 2.80 18.08
C MET A 137 -0.88 2.82 19.53
N SER A 138 -1.72 1.89 19.91
CA SER A 138 -2.29 1.81 21.26
C SER A 138 -1.20 1.60 22.33
N ARG A 139 -0.18 0.80 22.06
CA ARG A 139 0.94 0.59 22.99
C ARG A 139 1.82 1.82 23.17
N ILE A 140 2.07 2.55 22.09
CA ILE A 140 2.97 3.72 22.13
C ILE A 140 2.28 4.94 22.71
N VAL A 141 1.04 5.17 22.37
CA VAL A 141 0.31 6.38 22.72
C VAL A 141 -0.66 6.14 23.88
N GLY A 142 -1.25 4.94 24.00
CA GLY A 142 -2.24 4.59 25.03
C GLY A 142 -1.73 4.68 26.46
N GLY A 143 -0.40 4.52 26.69
CA GLY A 143 0.22 4.76 27.98
C GLY A 143 0.54 6.22 28.29
N ARG A 144 0.34 7.15 27.33
CA ARG A 144 0.76 8.56 27.42
C ARG A 144 -0.37 9.55 27.13
N VAL A 145 -1.48 9.06 26.58
CA VAL A 145 -2.68 9.88 26.26
C VAL A 145 -3.84 9.32 27.05
N ASN A 146 -4.56 10.21 27.72
CA ASN A 146 -5.72 9.85 28.54
C ASN A 146 -6.92 9.34 27.72
N ASN A 147 -6.79 9.21 26.39
CA ASN A 147 -7.92 8.87 25.56
C ASN A 147 -7.51 8.04 24.31
N ILE A 148 -7.74 6.74 24.36
CA ILE A 148 -7.59 5.81 23.22
C ILE A 148 -8.52 6.20 22.04
N LEU A 149 -9.61 6.91 22.32
CA LEU A 149 -10.54 7.42 21.29
C LEU A 149 -9.86 8.41 20.34
N ASP A 150 -8.87 9.18 20.80
CA ASP A 150 -8.16 10.15 19.94
C ASP A 150 -7.27 9.46 18.90
N LEU A 151 -6.75 8.27 19.20
CA LEU A 151 -5.94 7.50 18.25
C LEU A 151 -6.76 6.91 17.11
N ASN A 152 -7.85 6.26 17.46
CA ASN A 152 -8.77 5.73 16.47
C ASN A 152 -9.34 6.86 15.61
N ARG A 153 -9.57 8.04 16.19
CA ARG A 153 -10.01 9.20 15.46
C ARG A 153 -8.98 9.67 14.43
N VAL A 154 -7.71 9.82 14.80
CA VAL A 154 -6.64 10.20 13.85
C VAL A 154 -6.55 9.19 12.70
N TYR A 155 -6.61 7.90 12.99
CA TYR A 155 -6.56 6.86 11.97
C TYR A 155 -7.76 6.92 11.02
N VAL A 156 -8.97 7.05 11.56
CA VAL A 156 -10.21 7.17 10.78
C VAL A 156 -10.24 8.47 9.97
N GLU A 157 -9.79 9.59 10.54
CA GLU A 157 -9.69 10.87 9.84
C GLU A 157 -8.73 10.79 8.65
N ASN A 158 -7.58 10.13 8.80
CA ASN A 158 -6.63 9.95 7.70
C ASN A 158 -7.21 9.09 6.57
N ILE A 159 -7.88 7.98 6.90
CA ILE A 159 -8.56 7.15 5.89
C ILE A 159 -9.68 7.95 5.22
N GLY A 160 -10.47 8.69 6.01
CA GLY A 160 -11.54 9.55 5.52
C GLY A 160 -11.04 10.62 4.55
N ASN A 161 -9.92 11.27 4.87
CA ASN A 161 -9.29 12.27 3.99
C ASN A 161 -8.84 11.64 2.67
N ILE A 162 -8.17 10.49 2.69
CA ILE A 162 -7.77 9.75 1.48
C ILE A 162 -9.00 9.38 0.66
N PHE A 163 -10.09 8.96 1.30
CA PHE A 163 -11.36 8.67 0.62
C PHE A 163 -11.92 9.90 -0.07
N ILE A 164 -12.00 11.04 0.62
CA ILE A 164 -12.50 12.30 0.05
C ILE A 164 -11.63 12.74 -1.12
N GLU A 165 -10.30 12.72 -0.97
CA GLU A 165 -9.35 13.02 -2.05
C GLU A 165 -9.55 12.10 -3.27
N SER A 166 -9.89 10.82 -3.06
CA SER A 166 -10.10 9.87 -4.15
C SER A 166 -11.33 10.18 -5.01
N MET A 167 -12.28 10.90 -4.45
CA MET A 167 -13.55 11.25 -5.12
C MET A 167 -13.44 12.50 -6.00
N ASN A 168 -12.30 13.22 -6.00
CA ASN A 168 -12.09 14.46 -6.77
C ASN A 168 -13.27 15.44 -6.61
N PHE A 169 -13.63 15.73 -5.37
CA PHE A 169 -14.54 16.85 -5.12
C PHE A 169 -13.76 18.14 -5.36
N ASP A 170 -13.90 18.74 -6.54
CA ASP A 170 -13.49 20.09 -6.89
C ASP A 170 -14.37 21.14 -6.20
#